data_9e66f2b08865d0677f798b5bf9122d3b
#
_entry.id   9e66f2b08865d0677f798b5bf9122d3b
#
_cell.length_a   1.000
_cell.length_b   1.000
_cell.length_c   1.000
_cell.angle_alpha   90.00
_cell.angle_beta   90.00
_cell.angle_gamma   90.00
#
_symmetry.space_group_name_H-M   'P 1'
#
loop_
_entity.id
_entity.type
_entity.pdbx_description
1 polymer ?
#
loop_
_entity_poly.entity_id
_entity_poly.type
_entity_poly.pdbx_seq_one_letter_code
_entity_poly.pdbx_strand_id
1 'polypeptide(L)'
;MDGKRIQNYWSNEMQAMLDTYKQFQILIPAENRNGAAHNGEDGRYVETLIREYLKRYLPKDLEVLTGFILRPAVKTGLKNRSRKNEVDSHSTQLDILIYDSAKYPIFQRFGENVIVP
;
A
#
# COMPACT_ATOMS: atom_id res chain seq x y z
N MET A 1 -8.74 -28.63 -15.51
CA MET A 1 -9.41 -27.42 -15.02
C MET A 1 -9.02 -26.27 -15.94
N ASP A 2 -9.96 -25.63 -16.55
CA ASP A 2 -9.67 -24.59 -17.54
C ASP A 2 -9.50 -23.19 -16.91
N GLY A 3 -9.76 -23.03 -15.66
CA GLY A 3 -9.60 -21.77 -14.97
C GLY A 3 -10.59 -20.66 -15.35
N LYS A 4 -11.55 -20.93 -16.22
CA LYS A 4 -12.48 -19.91 -16.69
C LYS A 4 -13.35 -19.32 -15.59
N ARG A 5 -13.77 -20.16 -14.65
CA ARG A 5 -14.60 -19.70 -13.53
C ARG A 5 -13.85 -18.72 -12.64
N ILE A 6 -12.60 -19.03 -12.36
CA ILE A 6 -11.75 -18.17 -11.55
C ILE A 6 -11.46 -16.88 -12.29
N GLN A 7 -11.14 -16.98 -13.57
CA GLN A 7 -10.88 -15.81 -14.39
C GLN A 7 -12.09 -14.88 -14.46
N ASN A 8 -13.28 -15.45 -14.67
CA ASN A 8 -14.51 -14.66 -14.69
C ASN A 8 -14.79 -13.99 -13.36
N TYR A 9 -14.54 -14.69 -12.26
CA TYR A 9 -14.72 -14.12 -10.94
C TYR A 9 -13.82 -12.90 -10.75
N TRP A 10 -12.54 -13.02 -11.03
CA TRP A 10 -11.62 -11.91 -10.85
C TRP A 10 -11.90 -10.75 -11.81
N SER A 11 -12.30 -11.05 -13.03
CA SER A 11 -12.70 -10.00 -13.99
C SER A 11 -13.89 -9.20 -13.47
N ASN A 12 -14.87 -9.88 -12.89
CA ASN A 12 -16.05 -9.22 -12.33
C ASN A 12 -15.69 -8.40 -11.08
N GLU A 13 -14.79 -8.91 -10.24
CA GLU A 13 -14.34 -8.18 -9.07
C GLU A 13 -13.59 -6.90 -9.45
N MET A 14 -12.73 -6.98 -10.45
CA MET A 14 -12.02 -5.80 -10.95
C MET A 14 -12.99 -4.80 -11.56
N GLN A 15 -13.96 -5.28 -12.28
CA GLN A 15 -14.98 -4.39 -12.88
C GLN A 15 -15.81 -3.71 -11.79
N ALA A 16 -16.16 -4.42 -10.73
CA ALA A 16 -16.91 -3.85 -9.62
C ALA A 16 -16.11 -2.75 -8.92
N MET A 17 -14.81 -2.94 -8.76
CA MET A 17 -13.93 -1.92 -8.19
C MET A 17 -13.87 -0.68 -9.08
N LEU A 18 -13.73 -0.87 -10.38
CA LEU A 18 -13.74 0.24 -11.35
C LEU A 18 -15.07 0.98 -11.34
N ASP A 19 -16.18 0.26 -11.24
CA ASP A 19 -17.51 0.86 -11.20
C ASP A 19 -17.68 1.70 -9.92
N THR A 20 -17.16 1.23 -8.81
CA THR A 20 -17.16 1.99 -7.56
C THR A 20 -16.38 3.30 -7.70
N TYR A 21 -15.24 3.24 -8.36
CA TYR A 21 -14.45 4.44 -8.62
C TYR A 21 -15.21 5.42 -9.53
N LYS A 22 -15.89 4.91 -10.54
CA LYS A 22 -16.72 5.75 -11.43
C LYS A 22 -17.84 6.43 -10.68
N GLN A 23 -18.46 5.76 -9.70
CA GLN A 23 -19.47 6.37 -8.86
C GLN A 23 -18.90 7.53 -8.04
N PHE A 24 -17.71 7.37 -7.54
CA PHE A 24 -17.03 8.47 -6.84
C PHE A 24 -16.84 9.66 -7.79
N GLN A 25 -16.40 9.42 -9.00
CA GLN A 25 -16.19 10.48 -9.98
C GLN A 25 -17.49 11.20 -10.36
N ILE A 26 -18.62 10.48 -10.38
CA ILE A 26 -19.93 11.08 -10.65
C ILE A 26 -20.31 12.06 -9.53
N LEU A 27 -20.07 11.68 -8.29
CA LEU A 27 -20.41 12.52 -7.13
C LEU A 27 -19.45 13.68 -6.93
N ILE A 28 -18.17 13.44 -7.20
CA ILE A 28 -17.11 14.44 -7.03
C ILE A 28 -16.36 14.58 -8.36
N PRO A 29 -16.96 15.20 -9.36
CA PRO A 29 -16.28 15.34 -10.64
C PRO A 29 -15.13 16.34 -10.54
N ALA A 30 -14.08 16.05 -11.28
CA ALA A 30 -12.99 17.01 -11.45
C ALA A 30 -13.51 18.14 -12.33
N GLU A 31 -13.77 19.30 -11.74
CA GLU A 31 -14.30 20.47 -12.44
C GLU A 31 -13.35 21.00 -13.49
N ASN A 32 -12.07 20.86 -13.24
CA ASN A 32 -11.03 21.16 -14.21
C ASN A 32 -10.17 19.94 -14.38
N ARG A 33 -10.12 19.40 -15.56
CA ARG A 33 -9.30 18.23 -15.86
C ARG A 33 -7.82 18.46 -15.59
N ASN A 34 -7.41 19.70 -15.48
CA ASN A 34 -6.05 20.08 -15.13
C ASN A 34 -5.95 20.57 -13.69
N GLY A 35 -7.04 20.47 -12.93
CA GLY A 35 -7.09 20.96 -11.57
C GLY A 35 -6.38 20.02 -10.62
N ALA A 36 -5.20 20.43 -10.17
CA ALA A 36 -4.43 19.68 -9.20
C ALA A 36 -5.18 19.45 -7.87
N ALA A 37 -6.20 20.27 -7.61
CA ALA A 37 -6.92 20.21 -6.34
C ALA A 37 -7.71 18.92 -6.15
N HIS A 38 -8.17 18.29 -7.24
CA HIS A 38 -8.97 17.05 -7.14
C HIS A 38 -8.14 15.80 -7.38
N ASN A 39 -6.95 15.91 -7.98
CA ASN A 39 -6.10 14.77 -8.23
C ASN A 39 -5.67 14.07 -6.94
N GLY A 40 -5.42 14.82 -5.88
CA GLY A 40 -5.05 14.25 -4.60
C GLY A 40 -6.18 13.45 -3.97
N GLU A 41 -7.41 13.92 -4.06
CA GLU A 41 -8.56 13.20 -3.51
C GLU A 41 -8.89 11.97 -4.33
N ASP A 42 -8.81 12.03 -5.67
CA ASP A 42 -8.95 10.88 -6.52
C ASP A 42 -7.91 9.82 -6.18
N GLY A 43 -6.65 10.21 -6.04
CA GLY A 43 -5.57 9.30 -5.70
C GLY A 43 -5.81 8.61 -4.36
N ARG A 44 -6.22 9.36 -3.35
CA ARG A 44 -6.52 8.79 -2.03
C ARG A 44 -7.66 7.80 -2.09
N TYR A 45 -8.67 8.09 -2.87
CA TYR A 45 -9.82 7.20 -2.99
C TYR A 45 -9.43 5.91 -3.70
N VAL A 46 -8.66 5.99 -4.77
CA VAL A 46 -8.15 4.82 -5.48
C VAL A 46 -7.31 3.96 -4.54
N GLU A 47 -6.40 4.58 -3.78
CA GLU A 47 -5.59 3.86 -2.80
C GLU A 47 -6.45 3.15 -1.77
N THR A 48 -7.49 3.81 -1.28
CA THR A 48 -8.42 3.22 -0.31
C THR A 48 -9.13 2.01 -0.91
N LEU A 49 -9.61 2.12 -2.15
CA LEU A 49 -10.26 1.02 -2.84
C LEU A 49 -9.33 -0.17 -3.01
N ILE A 50 -8.09 0.08 -3.40
CA ILE A 50 -7.10 -0.98 -3.59
C ILE A 50 -6.78 -1.64 -2.24
N ARG A 51 -6.58 -0.86 -1.19
CA ARG A 51 -6.31 -1.41 0.14
C ARG A 51 -7.46 -2.28 0.63
N GLU A 52 -8.69 -1.83 0.47
CA GLU A 52 -9.86 -2.61 0.89
C GLU A 52 -9.99 -3.90 0.09
N TYR A 53 -9.73 -3.82 -1.21
CA TYR A 53 -9.72 -4.99 -2.08
C TYR A 53 -8.67 -6.01 -1.62
N LEU A 54 -7.45 -5.54 -1.36
CA LEU A 54 -6.38 -6.42 -0.90
C LEU A 54 -6.70 -7.04 0.46
N LYS A 55 -7.27 -6.28 1.38
CA LYS A 55 -7.66 -6.80 2.70
C LYS A 55 -8.66 -7.94 2.59
N ARG A 56 -9.52 -7.92 1.59
CA ARG A 56 -10.51 -8.98 1.38
C ARG A 56 -9.90 -10.28 0.92
N TYR A 57 -8.83 -10.22 0.14
CA TYR A 57 -8.29 -11.39 -0.57
C TYR A 57 -6.94 -11.87 -0.09
N LEU A 58 -6.22 -11.08 0.68
CA LEU A 58 -4.95 -11.51 1.24
C LEU A 58 -5.17 -12.39 2.47
N PRO A 59 -4.22 -13.30 2.77
CA PRO A 59 -4.27 -14.06 4.02
C PRO A 59 -4.32 -13.16 5.23
N LYS A 60 -4.92 -13.67 6.32
CA LYS A 60 -5.13 -12.88 7.54
C LYS A 60 -3.83 -12.42 8.20
N ASP A 61 -2.73 -13.13 7.96
CA ASP A 61 -1.44 -12.79 8.55
C ASP A 61 -0.80 -11.58 7.90
N LEU A 62 -1.31 -11.17 6.74
CA LEU A 62 -0.81 -10.02 6.02
C LEU A 62 -1.70 -8.81 6.27
N GLU A 63 -1.08 -7.70 6.64
CA GLU A 63 -1.77 -6.43 6.78
C GLU A 63 -1.47 -5.53 5.61
N VAL A 64 -2.46 -4.76 5.21
CA VAL A 64 -2.30 -3.73 4.18
C VAL A 64 -2.21 -2.39 4.90
N LEU A 65 -1.08 -1.76 4.80
CA LEU A 65 -0.71 -0.59 5.59
C LEU A 65 -0.26 0.54 4.68
N THR A 66 -0.12 1.71 5.26
CA THR A 66 0.49 2.88 4.64
C THR A 66 1.63 3.32 5.55
N GLY A 67 2.76 3.69 5.00
CA GLY A 67 3.83 4.18 5.85
C GLY A 67 5.21 4.09 5.24
N PHE A 68 6.18 3.81 6.09
CA PHE A 68 7.58 3.88 5.75
C PHE A 68 8.31 2.62 6.15
N ILE A 69 9.30 2.24 5.34
CA ILE A 69 10.24 1.19 5.69
C ILE A 69 11.49 1.87 6.25
N LEU A 70 11.85 1.51 7.46
CA LEU A 70 13.05 2.03 8.11
C LEU A 70 14.18 1.01 7.99
N ARG A 71 15.30 1.47 7.49
CA ARG A 71 16.50 0.65 7.42
C ARG A 71 17.56 1.24 8.37
N PRO A 72 17.72 0.65 9.54
CA PRO A 72 18.75 1.12 10.45
C PRO A 72 20.15 0.75 9.96
N ALA A 73 21.12 1.57 10.25
CA ALA A 73 22.51 1.31 9.95
C ALA A 73 23.08 0.31 10.96
N VAL A 74 22.66 -0.95 10.84
CA VAL A 74 23.12 -2.01 11.75
C VAL A 74 24.28 -2.75 11.11
N LYS A 75 25.38 -2.86 11.86
CA LYS A 75 26.46 -3.75 11.45
C LYS A 75 26.01 -5.19 11.68
N THR A 76 25.61 -5.84 10.61
CA THR A 76 25.34 -7.27 10.67
C THR A 76 26.50 -8.01 10.06
N GLY A 77 27.09 -8.91 10.80
CA GLY A 77 27.90 -9.98 10.25
C GLY A 77 29.38 -9.87 10.46
N LEU A 78 30.16 -9.38 9.60
CA LEU A 78 31.61 -9.57 9.61
C LEU A 78 32.33 -8.48 10.41
N LYS A 79 33.18 -8.93 11.33
CA LYS A 79 33.95 -8.08 12.25
C LYS A 79 34.74 -6.95 11.58
N ASN A 80 35.00 -7.05 10.29
CA ASN A 80 35.92 -6.15 9.59
C ASN A 80 35.24 -5.22 8.58
N ARG A 81 33.89 -5.20 8.54
CA ARG A 81 33.21 -4.24 7.69
C ARG A 81 33.00 -2.94 8.43
N SER A 82 33.96 -2.05 8.26
CA SER A 82 33.72 -0.66 8.63
C SER A 82 32.83 -0.05 7.55
N ARG A 83 31.58 0.13 7.85
CA ARG A 83 30.66 0.84 6.97
C ARG A 83 30.61 2.30 7.40
N LYS A 84 31.68 2.99 7.08
CA LYS A 84 31.89 4.38 7.51
C LYS A 84 30.78 5.34 7.05
N ASN A 85 30.03 4.97 6.01
CA ASN A 85 29.04 5.85 5.41
C ASN A 85 27.60 5.33 5.56
N GLU A 86 27.38 4.31 6.39
CA GLU A 86 26.03 3.85 6.62
C GLU A 86 25.37 4.71 7.69
N VAL A 87 24.31 5.34 7.27
CA VAL A 87 23.40 6.07 8.14
C VAL A 87 22.05 5.37 8.09
N ASP A 88 21.27 5.55 9.14
CA ASP A 88 19.89 5.12 9.12
C ASP A 88 19.20 5.75 7.91
N SER A 89 18.41 4.97 7.24
CA SER A 89 17.68 5.44 6.06
C SER A 89 16.25 4.96 6.12
N HIS A 90 15.39 5.64 5.40
CA HIS A 90 14.00 5.26 5.29
C HIS A 90 13.51 5.41 3.86
N SER A 91 12.47 4.69 3.53
CA SER A 91 11.80 4.85 2.25
C SER A 91 11.05 6.18 2.18
N THR A 92 10.62 6.57 0.99
CA THR A 92 9.54 7.53 0.85
C THR A 92 8.27 6.91 1.43
N GLN A 93 7.24 7.72 1.63
CA GLN A 93 5.96 7.19 2.06
C GLN A 93 5.41 6.23 1.00
N LEU A 94 5.06 5.04 1.45
CA LEU A 94 4.46 4.01 0.60
C LEU A 94 2.95 4.02 0.84
N ASP A 95 2.21 4.21 -0.23
CA ASP A 95 0.76 4.30 -0.14
C ASP A 95 0.14 2.95 0.18
N ILE A 96 0.73 1.89 -0.34
CA ILE A 96 0.29 0.52 -0.11
C ILE A 96 1.50 -0.30 0.30
N LEU A 97 1.43 -0.83 1.51
CA LEU A 97 2.49 -1.65 2.08
C LEU A 97 1.86 -2.92 2.61
N ILE A 98 2.28 -4.05 2.06
CA ILE A 98 1.80 -5.36 2.51
C ILE A 98 2.85 -5.94 3.43
N TYR A 99 2.44 -6.26 4.66
CA TYR A 99 3.39 -6.61 5.71
C TYR A 99 2.88 -7.76 6.55
N ASP A 100 3.78 -8.71 6.84
CA ASP A 100 3.47 -9.86 7.71
C ASP A 100 3.69 -9.45 9.16
N SER A 101 2.65 -8.88 9.77
CA SER A 101 2.71 -8.40 11.15
C SER A 101 2.67 -9.53 12.17
N ALA A 102 2.29 -10.74 11.75
CA ALA A 102 2.28 -11.89 12.63
C ALA A 102 3.70 -12.38 12.94
N LYS A 103 4.60 -12.32 11.96
CA LYS A 103 5.99 -12.75 12.12
C LYS A 103 6.92 -11.60 12.47
N TYR A 104 6.64 -10.41 12.00
CA TYR A 104 7.53 -9.26 12.14
C TYR A 104 6.78 -8.10 12.75
N PRO A 105 7.14 -7.67 13.95
CA PRO A 105 6.41 -6.59 14.60
C PRO A 105 6.57 -5.27 13.84
N ILE A 106 5.53 -4.47 13.87
CA ILE A 106 5.60 -3.09 13.41
C ILE A 106 6.43 -2.31 14.42
N PHE A 107 7.38 -1.51 13.93
CA PHE A 107 8.24 -0.75 14.83
C PHE A 107 7.43 0.30 15.59
N GLN A 108 6.63 1.11 14.90
CA GLN A 108 5.82 2.14 15.52
C GLN A 108 4.67 2.55 14.59
N ARG A 109 3.63 3.11 15.19
CA ARG A 109 2.50 3.70 14.45
C ARG A 109 2.40 5.18 14.77
N PHE A 110 2.23 5.98 13.71
CA PHE A 110 1.98 7.40 13.82
C PHE A 110 0.72 7.71 13.03
N GLY A 111 -0.43 7.77 13.72
CA GLY A 111 -1.71 7.93 13.04
C GLY A 111 -1.99 6.77 12.09
N GLU A 112 -2.22 7.10 10.83
CA GLU A 112 -2.45 6.08 9.79
C GLU A 112 -1.16 5.49 9.24
N ASN A 113 -0.02 6.13 9.49
CA ASN A 113 1.26 5.68 8.98
C ASN A 113 1.92 4.73 9.95
N VAL A 114 2.53 3.68 9.41
CA VAL A 114 3.32 2.73 10.19
C VAL A 114 4.78 2.84 9.78
N ILE A 115 5.65 2.49 10.71
CA ILE A 115 7.07 2.33 10.44
C ILE A 115 7.41 0.87 10.64
N VAL A 116 7.92 0.23 9.61
CA VAL A 116 8.32 -1.18 9.65
C VAL A 116 9.81 -1.29 9.37
N PRO A 117 10.46 -2.27 10.00
CA PRO A 117 11.90 -2.48 9.75
C PRO A 117 12.19 -3.07 8.38
#